data_2005efb2b4f768bf45a95509d1a16f25
#
_entry.id   2005efb2b4f768bf45a95509d1a16f25
#
_cell.length_a   1.000
_cell.length_b   1.000
_cell.length_c   1.000
_cell.angle_alpha   90.00
_cell.angle_beta   90.00
_cell.angle_gamma   90.00
#
_symmetry.space_group_name_H-M   'P 1'
#
loop_
_entity.id
_entity.type
_entity.pdbx_description
1 polymer ?
#
loop_
_entity_poly.entity_id
_entity_poly.type
_entity_poly.pdbx_seq_one_letter_code
_entity_poly.pdbx_strand_id
1 'polypeptide(L)'
;MSPRPHTKPALPSAPLKAQSEASLALSTYYRRVQADLLVQGLLRTDGGGPDTPYTDTMLARNFEQIAFFDEYSGGGLGAGNGQAGRLKRWEGPVRFSVEFGAQLSEVQQQRYRANVASYAARLSRATNHPIGFTESSGNFHVLFMGEDDRDLVQARVRALVPRIDPAALRIFGNLPRSIHCLVVAFSGGQGAYGYTQAVALIRTEHPDLMMRSCIHEELAQGLGLANDSPAARPSIFNDDDEFALLTTHDAHLLGMLYDKRLQTGMSLDAARPLLRQIAAERTGAGL
;
A
#
# COMPACT_ATOMS: atom_id res chain seq x y z
N MET A 1 -29.45 -19.37 40.30
CA MET A 1 -29.49 -19.11 38.84
C MET A 1 -29.40 -17.61 38.63
N SER A 2 -28.29 -17.07 38.19
CA SER A 2 -28.15 -15.63 37.86
C SER A 2 -28.75 -15.34 36.49
N PRO A 3 -29.52 -14.27 36.33
CA PRO A 3 -30.10 -13.90 35.04
C PRO A 3 -29.01 -13.49 34.07
N ARG A 4 -29.06 -13.99 32.83
CA ARG A 4 -28.17 -13.57 31.72
C ARG A 4 -28.44 -12.09 31.42
N PRO A 5 -27.38 -11.28 31.17
CA PRO A 5 -27.55 -9.91 30.72
C PRO A 5 -28.27 -9.89 29.37
N HIS A 6 -29.36 -9.15 29.27
CA HIS A 6 -30.04 -8.87 28.02
C HIS A 6 -29.11 -8.00 27.17
N THR A 7 -28.68 -8.51 26.00
CA THR A 7 -28.04 -7.71 24.98
C THR A 7 -29.01 -6.62 24.50
N LYS A 8 -28.62 -5.36 24.70
CA LYS A 8 -29.37 -4.21 24.14
C LYS A 8 -29.51 -4.38 22.62
N PRO A 9 -30.72 -4.22 22.05
CA PRO A 9 -30.87 -4.22 20.60
C PRO A 9 -29.96 -3.16 19.98
N ALA A 10 -29.21 -3.53 18.98
CA ALA A 10 -28.44 -2.57 18.19
C ALA A 10 -29.42 -1.56 17.57
N LEU A 11 -29.14 -0.27 17.75
CA LEU A 11 -29.88 0.77 17.05
C LEU A 11 -29.75 0.54 15.54
N PRO A 12 -30.81 0.71 14.74
CA PRO A 12 -30.72 0.60 13.29
C PRO A 12 -29.67 1.59 12.78
N SER A 13 -28.71 1.10 11.99
CA SER A 13 -27.72 1.95 11.33
C SER A 13 -28.43 2.98 10.45
N ALA A 14 -27.93 4.22 10.43
CA ALA A 14 -28.44 5.25 9.55
C ALA A 14 -28.44 4.74 8.09
N PRO A 15 -29.45 5.07 7.27
CA PRO A 15 -29.47 4.64 5.89
C PRO A 15 -28.22 5.18 5.16
N LEU A 16 -27.55 4.31 4.38
CA LEU A 16 -26.40 4.71 3.58
C LEU A 16 -26.83 5.78 2.58
N LYS A 17 -25.97 6.77 2.39
CA LYS A 17 -26.18 7.79 1.36
C LYS A 17 -26.17 7.11 -0.02
N ALA A 18 -27.15 7.41 -0.87
CA ALA A 18 -27.20 6.89 -2.23
C ALA A 18 -25.95 7.32 -3.01
N GLN A 19 -25.38 6.40 -3.78
CA GLN A 19 -24.25 6.70 -4.66
C GLN A 19 -24.67 7.65 -5.79
N SER A 20 -23.80 8.58 -6.15
CA SER A 20 -23.98 9.41 -7.34
C SER A 20 -23.86 8.59 -8.63
N GLU A 21 -24.35 9.13 -9.74
CA GLU A 21 -24.14 8.53 -11.07
C GLU A 21 -22.65 8.35 -11.41
N ALA A 22 -21.80 9.29 -11.00
CA ALA A 22 -20.36 9.23 -11.20
C ALA A 22 -19.73 8.04 -10.43
N SER A 23 -20.08 7.86 -9.15
CA SER A 23 -19.63 6.74 -8.34
C SER A 23 -20.12 5.38 -8.90
N LEU A 24 -21.39 5.30 -9.35
CA LEU A 24 -21.94 4.12 -10.00
C LEU A 24 -21.23 3.78 -11.33
N ALA A 25 -20.90 4.81 -12.12
CA ALA A 25 -20.14 4.64 -13.35
C ALA A 25 -18.73 4.10 -13.09
N LEU A 26 -18.04 4.61 -12.07
CA LEU A 26 -16.73 4.10 -11.63
C LEU A 26 -16.81 2.65 -11.12
N SER A 27 -17.80 2.33 -10.30
CA SER A 27 -18.03 0.97 -9.84
C SER A 27 -18.26 0.00 -11.00
N THR A 28 -18.97 0.44 -12.05
CA THR A 28 -19.20 -0.36 -13.25
C THR A 28 -17.91 -0.52 -14.06
N TYR A 29 -17.11 0.54 -14.17
CA TYR A 29 -15.81 0.52 -14.83
C TYR A 29 -14.86 -0.48 -14.16
N TYR A 30 -14.65 -0.39 -12.84
CA TYR A 30 -13.72 -1.28 -12.13
C TYR A 30 -14.18 -2.74 -12.09
N ARG A 31 -15.49 -3.01 -12.06
CA ARG A 31 -15.99 -4.38 -12.22
C ARG A 31 -15.63 -4.98 -13.58
N ARG A 32 -15.67 -4.19 -14.66
CA ARG A 32 -15.23 -4.62 -15.98
C ARG A 32 -13.73 -4.85 -16.02
N VAL A 33 -12.93 -3.90 -15.52
CA VAL A 33 -11.48 -4.05 -15.44
C VAL A 33 -11.11 -5.33 -14.71
N GLN A 34 -11.67 -5.59 -13.52
CA GLN A 34 -11.39 -6.83 -12.79
C GLN A 34 -11.81 -8.08 -13.58
N ALA A 35 -12.97 -8.07 -14.21
CA ALA A 35 -13.44 -9.20 -15.00
C ALA A 35 -12.50 -9.48 -16.18
N ASP A 36 -12.05 -8.46 -16.88
CA ASP A 36 -11.14 -8.58 -18.03
C ASP A 36 -9.77 -9.12 -17.58
N LEU A 37 -9.22 -8.64 -16.46
CA LEU A 37 -7.97 -9.13 -15.89
C LEU A 37 -8.07 -10.61 -15.49
N LEU A 38 -9.15 -11.00 -14.82
CA LEU A 38 -9.38 -12.39 -14.42
C LEU A 38 -9.51 -13.34 -15.62
N VAL A 39 -10.16 -12.92 -16.72
CA VAL A 39 -10.23 -13.71 -17.97
C VAL A 39 -8.85 -13.92 -18.58
N GLN A 40 -7.94 -12.98 -18.41
CA GLN A 40 -6.54 -13.07 -18.86
C GLN A 40 -5.66 -13.92 -17.91
N GLY A 41 -6.21 -14.44 -16.80
CA GLY A 41 -5.44 -15.18 -15.80
C GLY A 41 -4.60 -14.32 -14.88
N LEU A 42 -4.87 -13.02 -14.85
CA LEU A 42 -4.22 -12.03 -13.98
C LEU A 42 -4.93 -11.94 -12.62
N LEU A 43 -4.47 -11.05 -11.75
CA LEU A 43 -4.93 -10.90 -10.37
C LEU A 43 -4.77 -12.19 -9.54
N ARG A 44 -3.68 -12.91 -9.72
CA ARG A 44 -3.35 -14.13 -8.96
C ARG A 44 -3.27 -13.83 -7.46
N THR A 45 -3.71 -14.80 -6.67
CA THR A 45 -3.73 -14.70 -5.18
C THR A 45 -2.88 -15.76 -4.49
N ASP A 46 -2.19 -16.60 -5.25
CA ASP A 46 -1.37 -17.71 -4.77
C ASP A 46 0.01 -17.29 -4.23
N GLY A 47 0.40 -16.02 -4.43
CA GLY A 47 1.66 -15.48 -3.91
C GLY A 47 2.92 -15.91 -4.67
N GLY A 48 2.74 -16.45 -5.88
CA GLY A 48 3.81 -17.02 -6.70
C GLY A 48 4.08 -18.49 -6.36
N GLY A 49 4.57 -19.23 -7.33
CA GLY A 49 4.78 -20.67 -7.22
C GLY A 49 5.94 -21.16 -8.09
N PRO A 50 6.00 -22.47 -8.39
CA PRO A 50 7.07 -23.05 -9.22
C PRO A 50 7.16 -22.48 -10.63
N ASP A 51 6.07 -21.91 -11.12
CA ASP A 51 5.95 -21.24 -12.44
C ASP A 51 6.54 -19.82 -12.47
N THR A 52 6.90 -19.29 -11.31
CA THR A 52 7.48 -17.94 -11.13
C THR A 52 8.74 -17.97 -10.28
N PRO A 53 9.77 -18.75 -10.70
CA PRO A 53 11.02 -18.79 -9.95
C PRO A 53 11.78 -17.47 -10.08
N TYR A 54 12.51 -17.12 -9.02
CA TYR A 54 13.45 -15.97 -9.02
C TYR A 54 14.74 -16.33 -8.30
N THR A 55 15.81 -15.65 -8.68
CA THR A 55 17.14 -15.83 -8.11
C THR A 55 17.46 -14.69 -7.14
N ASP A 56 18.52 -14.89 -6.34
CA ASP A 56 19.14 -13.85 -5.50
C ASP A 56 19.52 -12.60 -6.31
N THR A 57 20.10 -12.80 -7.47
CA THR A 57 20.48 -11.70 -8.38
C THR A 57 19.26 -10.92 -8.89
N MET A 58 18.16 -11.61 -9.23
CA MET A 58 16.91 -10.96 -9.61
C MET A 58 16.32 -10.20 -8.43
N LEU A 59 16.28 -10.81 -7.25
CA LEU A 59 15.79 -10.18 -6.03
C LEU A 59 16.57 -8.90 -5.69
N ALA A 60 17.90 -8.94 -5.74
CA ALA A 60 18.74 -7.77 -5.48
C ALA A 60 18.51 -6.65 -6.50
N ARG A 61 18.41 -6.99 -7.81
CA ARG A 61 18.15 -6.03 -8.88
C ARG A 61 16.76 -5.39 -8.75
N ASN A 62 15.74 -6.19 -8.47
CA ASN A 62 14.39 -5.69 -8.27
C ASN A 62 14.31 -4.77 -7.06
N PHE A 63 15.01 -5.12 -5.96
CA PHE A 63 15.11 -4.25 -4.80
C PHE A 63 15.75 -2.89 -5.14
N GLU A 64 16.83 -2.88 -5.94
CA GLU A 64 17.45 -1.63 -6.39
C GLU A 64 16.44 -0.73 -7.10
N GLN A 65 15.65 -1.28 -8.03
CA GLN A 65 14.65 -0.51 -8.79
C GLN A 65 13.49 -0.03 -7.92
N ILE A 66 12.99 -0.88 -7.05
CA ILE A 66 11.76 -0.61 -6.29
C ILE A 66 12.02 0.28 -5.06
N ALA A 67 13.18 0.17 -4.41
CA ALA A 67 13.47 0.88 -3.17
C ALA A 67 14.32 2.16 -3.34
N PHE A 68 15.02 2.34 -4.47
CA PHE A 68 15.90 3.50 -4.68
C PHE A 68 15.44 4.44 -5.78
N PHE A 69 14.37 4.12 -6.50
CA PHE A 69 13.79 5.02 -7.49
C PHE A 69 12.38 5.40 -7.04
N ASP A 70 11.94 6.58 -7.40
CA ASP A 70 10.59 7.04 -7.11
C ASP A 70 9.76 6.91 -8.41
N GLU A 71 8.58 6.31 -8.31
CA GLU A 71 7.62 6.18 -9.42
C GLU A 71 7.19 7.56 -9.94
N TYR A 72 6.94 8.48 -8.99
CA TYR A 72 6.50 9.84 -9.29
C TYR A 72 7.52 10.88 -8.83
N SER A 73 7.65 11.97 -9.58
CA SER A 73 8.57 13.07 -9.28
C SER A 73 7.85 14.33 -8.79
N GLY A 74 8.49 15.06 -7.89
CA GLY A 74 8.12 16.44 -7.56
C GLY A 74 6.75 16.63 -6.91
N GLY A 75 6.21 15.59 -6.25
CA GLY A 75 4.88 15.65 -5.62
C GLY A 75 3.72 15.66 -6.61
N GLY A 76 3.95 15.31 -7.87
CA GLY A 76 2.97 15.15 -8.94
C GLY A 76 2.93 13.73 -9.49
N LEU A 77 1.96 13.41 -10.37
CA LEU A 77 1.88 12.13 -11.10
C LEU A 77 2.82 12.08 -12.34
N GLY A 78 3.84 12.92 -12.40
CA GLY A 78 4.84 12.85 -13.44
C GLY A 78 5.85 11.74 -13.16
N ALA A 79 6.28 11.02 -14.21
CA ALA A 79 7.27 9.95 -14.07
C ALA A 79 8.52 10.40 -13.29
N GLY A 80 9.07 9.50 -12.50
CA GLY A 80 10.31 9.73 -11.76
C GLY A 80 11.43 10.20 -12.68
N ASN A 81 12.40 10.91 -12.14
CA ASN A 81 13.50 11.49 -12.92
C ASN A 81 14.57 10.46 -13.38
N GLY A 82 14.33 9.17 -13.12
CA GLY A 82 15.24 8.08 -13.47
C GLY A 82 16.58 8.08 -12.73
N GLN A 83 16.76 8.94 -11.72
CA GLN A 83 17.95 8.97 -10.89
C GLN A 83 17.70 8.20 -9.58
N ALA A 84 18.71 7.42 -9.17
CA ALA A 84 18.65 6.72 -7.90
C ALA A 84 18.62 7.74 -6.74
N GLY A 85 17.60 7.62 -5.91
CA GLY A 85 17.46 8.36 -4.68
C GLY A 85 18.28 7.74 -3.53
N ARG A 86 17.79 7.96 -2.32
CA ARG A 86 18.37 7.37 -1.11
C ARG A 86 17.32 6.51 -0.43
N LEU A 87 17.76 5.48 0.28
CA LEU A 87 16.88 4.55 0.97
C LEU A 87 15.98 5.30 1.94
N LYS A 88 14.68 5.11 1.79
CA LYS A 88 13.64 5.68 2.64
C LYS A 88 12.85 4.53 3.28
N ARG A 89 12.57 4.62 4.56
CA ARG A 89 11.70 3.68 5.29
C ARG A 89 11.29 4.25 6.65
N TRP A 90 10.45 3.54 7.35
CA TRP A 90 10.14 3.87 8.75
C TRP A 90 11.26 3.39 9.68
N GLU A 91 11.63 4.25 10.63
CA GLU A 91 12.56 3.89 11.71
C GLU A 91 11.81 3.57 13.01
N GLY A 92 10.70 4.26 13.24
CA GLY A 92 9.81 4.00 14.37
C GLY A 92 8.66 3.06 14.02
N PRO A 93 7.86 2.64 15.03
CA PRO A 93 6.71 1.76 14.82
C PRO A 93 5.69 2.33 13.83
N VAL A 94 5.17 1.48 12.93
CA VAL A 94 4.09 1.82 12.00
C VAL A 94 2.76 1.40 12.60
N ARG A 95 1.81 2.33 12.65
CA ARG A 95 0.46 2.10 13.14
C ARG A 95 -0.55 2.47 12.07
N PHE A 96 -1.11 1.46 11.41
CA PHE A 96 -2.19 1.66 10.46
C PHE A 96 -3.48 2.07 11.19
N SER A 97 -4.13 3.09 10.69
CA SER A 97 -5.51 3.45 11.04
C SER A 97 -6.35 3.56 9.78
N VAL A 98 -7.64 3.30 9.89
CA VAL A 98 -8.56 3.34 8.76
C VAL A 98 -9.66 4.37 8.96
N GLU A 99 -10.04 5.04 7.88
CA GLU A 99 -11.17 5.95 7.81
C GLU A 99 -12.05 5.58 6.63
N PHE A 100 -13.35 5.78 6.75
CA PHE A 100 -14.32 5.34 5.77
C PHE A 100 -15.19 6.49 5.29
N GLY A 101 -15.42 6.55 3.99
CA GLY A 101 -16.44 7.39 3.38
C GLY A 101 -17.86 6.96 3.74
N ALA A 102 -18.81 7.83 3.47
CA ALA A 102 -20.20 7.69 3.90
C ALA A 102 -20.97 6.54 3.21
N GLN A 103 -20.40 5.91 2.20
CA GLN A 103 -21.08 4.91 1.36
C GLN A 103 -20.83 3.47 1.78
N LEU A 104 -19.86 3.24 2.67
CA LEU A 104 -19.53 1.89 3.14
C LEU A 104 -20.44 1.47 4.31
N SER A 105 -21.11 0.34 4.15
CA SER A 105 -21.86 -0.30 5.23
C SER A 105 -20.93 -0.71 6.38
N GLU A 106 -21.48 -0.84 7.58
CA GLU A 106 -20.74 -1.32 8.76
C GLU A 106 -20.07 -2.68 8.51
N VAL A 107 -20.74 -3.57 7.78
CA VAL A 107 -20.19 -4.89 7.41
C VAL A 107 -18.96 -4.75 6.52
N GLN A 108 -18.99 -3.85 5.53
CA GLN A 108 -17.85 -3.57 4.68
C GLN A 108 -16.70 -2.92 5.47
N GLN A 109 -17.03 -1.94 6.32
CA GLN A 109 -16.03 -1.29 7.18
C GLN A 109 -15.34 -2.30 8.10
N GLN A 110 -16.08 -3.20 8.75
CA GLN A 110 -15.52 -4.26 9.59
C GLN A 110 -14.61 -5.19 8.79
N ARG A 111 -15.03 -5.59 7.57
CA ARG A 111 -14.23 -6.43 6.67
C ARG A 111 -12.92 -5.74 6.29
N TYR A 112 -12.93 -4.47 5.93
CA TYR A 112 -11.72 -3.75 5.53
C TYR A 112 -10.80 -3.48 6.73
N ARG A 113 -11.35 -3.19 7.93
CA ARG A 113 -10.55 -3.18 9.16
C ARG A 113 -9.82 -4.50 9.39
N ALA A 114 -10.53 -5.61 9.28
CA ALA A 114 -9.96 -6.93 9.46
C ALA A 114 -8.87 -7.24 8.42
N ASN A 115 -9.07 -6.86 7.16
CA ASN A 115 -8.08 -7.01 6.09
C ASN A 115 -6.81 -6.22 6.39
N VAL A 116 -6.92 -4.94 6.76
CA VAL A 116 -5.78 -4.10 7.11
C VAL A 116 -5.05 -4.64 8.34
N ALA A 117 -5.78 -5.03 9.39
CA ALA A 117 -5.18 -5.58 10.61
C ALA A 117 -4.45 -6.91 10.36
N SER A 118 -5.04 -7.81 9.58
CA SER A 118 -4.42 -9.07 9.19
C SER A 118 -3.16 -8.85 8.34
N TYR A 119 -3.24 -7.90 7.40
CA TYR A 119 -2.12 -7.58 6.55
C TYR A 119 -0.98 -6.88 7.32
N ALA A 120 -1.29 -5.99 8.25
CA ALA A 120 -0.32 -5.38 9.17
C ALA A 120 0.51 -6.45 9.91
N ALA A 121 -0.16 -7.49 10.43
CA ALA A 121 0.52 -8.60 11.08
C ALA A 121 1.42 -9.39 10.11
N ARG A 122 1.01 -9.56 8.84
CA ARG A 122 1.84 -10.19 7.80
C ARG A 122 3.06 -9.34 7.48
N LEU A 123 2.89 -8.04 7.29
CA LEU A 123 3.97 -7.09 7.03
C LEU A 123 4.97 -7.05 8.20
N SER A 124 4.49 -7.05 9.44
CA SER A 124 5.35 -7.10 10.62
C SER A 124 6.23 -8.36 10.65
N ARG A 125 5.68 -9.52 10.30
CA ARG A 125 6.46 -10.77 10.20
C ARG A 125 7.48 -10.73 9.06
N ALA A 126 7.10 -10.21 7.89
CA ALA A 126 7.99 -10.15 6.72
C ALA A 126 9.17 -9.21 6.94
N THR A 127 8.96 -8.09 7.64
CA THR A 127 9.95 -7.04 7.89
C THR A 127 10.73 -7.21 9.19
N ASN A 128 10.19 -7.99 10.13
CA ASN A 128 10.64 -7.99 11.54
C ASN A 128 10.67 -6.57 12.16
N HIS A 129 9.77 -5.69 11.70
CA HIS A 129 9.60 -4.32 12.17
C HIS A 129 8.26 -4.18 12.92
N PRO A 130 8.17 -3.33 13.96
CA PRO A 130 6.91 -3.11 14.67
C PRO A 130 5.86 -2.46 13.76
N ILE A 131 4.96 -3.26 13.22
CA ILE A 131 3.83 -2.82 12.38
C ILE A 131 2.55 -3.37 12.98
N GLY A 132 1.55 -2.51 13.19
CA GLY A 132 0.28 -2.92 13.76
C GLY A 132 -0.89 -2.07 13.29
N PHE A 133 -2.09 -2.48 13.68
CA PHE A 133 -3.34 -1.76 13.47
C PHE A 133 -3.77 -1.06 14.77
N THR A 134 -4.36 0.12 14.66
CA THR A 134 -4.91 0.89 15.76
C THR A 134 -6.22 1.57 15.35
N GLU A 135 -7.16 1.68 16.28
CA GLU A 135 -8.40 2.42 16.07
C GLU A 135 -8.19 3.95 16.18
N SER A 136 -7.11 4.38 16.81
CA SER A 136 -6.79 5.80 17.01
C SER A 136 -5.29 6.03 16.98
N SER A 137 -4.88 7.27 16.72
CA SER A 137 -3.47 7.68 16.78
C SER A 137 -2.54 6.91 15.83
N GLY A 138 -3.03 6.54 14.65
CA GLY A 138 -2.21 6.00 13.57
C GLY A 138 -1.22 7.04 13.05
N ASN A 139 -0.16 6.54 12.41
CA ASN A 139 0.79 7.35 11.64
C ASN A 139 0.83 6.95 10.15
N PHE A 140 0.14 5.86 9.82
CA PHE A 140 -0.16 5.47 8.46
C PHE A 140 -1.69 5.39 8.32
N HIS A 141 -2.27 6.33 7.57
CA HIS A 141 -3.71 6.49 7.43
C HIS A 141 -4.19 5.87 6.13
N VAL A 142 -5.16 4.96 6.20
CA VAL A 142 -5.78 4.33 5.03
C VAL A 142 -7.20 4.87 4.89
N LEU A 143 -7.40 5.67 3.86
CA LEU A 143 -8.68 6.32 3.56
C LEU A 143 -9.43 5.47 2.52
N PHE A 144 -10.50 4.79 2.95
CA PHE A 144 -11.44 4.13 2.06
C PHE A 144 -12.53 5.13 1.69
N MET A 145 -12.31 5.88 0.62
CA MET A 145 -13.17 6.98 0.18
C MET A 145 -13.42 6.90 -1.32
N GLY A 146 -14.65 7.20 -1.72
CA GLY A 146 -15.09 7.12 -3.10
C GLY A 146 -15.19 8.49 -3.80
N GLU A 147 -15.75 8.48 -4.99
CA GLU A 147 -15.99 9.67 -5.80
C GLU A 147 -16.84 10.70 -5.06
N ASP A 148 -17.82 10.24 -4.29
CA ASP A 148 -18.73 11.09 -3.54
C ASP A 148 -18.12 11.70 -2.26
N ASP A 149 -16.92 11.27 -1.88
CA ASP A 149 -16.16 11.79 -0.74
C ASP A 149 -15.03 12.73 -1.16
N ARG A 150 -14.89 13.05 -2.45
CA ARG A 150 -13.77 13.81 -3.05
C ARG A 150 -13.43 15.09 -2.28
N ASP A 151 -14.44 15.87 -1.91
CA ASP A 151 -14.25 17.12 -1.18
C ASP A 151 -13.71 16.89 0.24
N LEU A 152 -14.11 15.78 0.86
CA LEU A 152 -13.66 15.39 2.20
C LEU A 152 -12.20 14.90 2.18
N VAL A 153 -11.78 14.19 1.12
CA VAL A 153 -10.43 13.63 0.99
C VAL A 153 -9.37 14.72 1.16
N GLN A 154 -9.45 15.81 0.39
CA GLN A 154 -8.45 16.89 0.47
C GLN A 154 -8.43 17.56 1.84
N ALA A 155 -9.59 17.82 2.42
CA ALA A 155 -9.69 18.42 3.75
C ALA A 155 -9.06 17.50 4.80
N ARG A 156 -9.33 16.18 4.70
CA ARG A 156 -8.79 15.19 5.63
C ARG A 156 -7.29 15.01 5.48
N VAL A 157 -6.79 14.89 4.26
CA VAL A 157 -5.35 14.77 3.98
C VAL A 157 -4.59 16.00 4.50
N ARG A 158 -5.13 17.22 4.29
CA ARG A 158 -4.53 18.45 4.86
C ARG A 158 -4.52 18.46 6.39
N ALA A 159 -5.55 17.92 7.02
CA ALA A 159 -5.60 17.81 8.48
C ALA A 159 -4.58 16.80 9.02
N LEU A 160 -4.38 15.69 8.31
CA LEU A 160 -3.39 14.65 8.68
C LEU A 160 -1.96 15.12 8.42
N VAL A 161 -1.72 15.84 7.31
CA VAL A 161 -0.40 16.31 6.87
C VAL A 161 -0.46 17.83 6.62
N PRO A 162 -0.39 18.67 7.67
CA PRO A 162 -0.59 20.11 7.52
C PRO A 162 0.41 20.83 6.59
N ARG A 163 1.58 20.22 6.35
CA ARG A 163 2.63 20.75 5.46
C ARG A 163 2.72 20.00 4.12
N ILE A 164 1.65 19.31 3.72
CA ILE A 164 1.64 18.63 2.41
C ILE A 164 1.86 19.63 1.28
N ASP A 165 2.66 19.22 0.30
CA ASP A 165 2.84 19.99 -0.93
C ASP A 165 1.50 20.17 -1.65
N PRO A 166 1.18 21.39 -2.14
CA PRO A 166 -0.09 21.63 -2.84
C PRO A 166 -0.30 20.77 -4.11
N ALA A 167 0.76 20.35 -4.80
CA ALA A 167 0.64 19.46 -5.94
C ALA A 167 0.24 18.05 -5.50
N ALA A 168 0.90 17.51 -4.49
CA ALA A 168 0.53 16.22 -3.89
C ALA A 168 -0.92 16.23 -3.35
N LEU A 169 -1.33 17.31 -2.67
CA LEU A 169 -2.71 17.43 -2.19
C LEU A 169 -3.75 17.42 -3.32
N ARG A 170 -3.44 18.06 -4.47
CA ARG A 170 -4.35 18.06 -5.63
C ARG A 170 -4.59 16.66 -6.20
N ILE A 171 -3.59 15.78 -6.13
CA ILE A 171 -3.74 14.39 -6.60
C ILE A 171 -4.80 13.66 -5.79
N PHE A 172 -4.77 13.78 -4.47
CA PHE A 172 -5.79 13.17 -3.60
C PHE A 172 -7.21 13.63 -3.91
N GLY A 173 -7.41 14.87 -4.37
CA GLY A 173 -8.72 15.39 -4.73
C GLY A 173 -9.14 15.14 -6.18
N ASN A 174 -8.23 14.68 -7.04
CA ASN A 174 -8.52 14.48 -8.46
C ASN A 174 -7.74 13.31 -9.03
N LEU A 175 -7.89 12.15 -8.40
CA LEU A 175 -7.23 10.92 -8.83
C LEU A 175 -7.84 10.44 -10.16
N PRO A 176 -7.07 10.30 -11.25
CA PRO A 176 -7.57 9.73 -12.51
C PRO A 176 -8.10 8.29 -12.30
N ARG A 177 -9.10 7.88 -13.08
CA ARG A 177 -9.65 6.52 -12.98
C ARG A 177 -8.67 5.41 -13.36
N SER A 178 -7.62 5.74 -14.11
CA SER A 178 -6.53 4.82 -14.46
C SER A 178 -5.61 4.52 -13.28
N ILE A 179 -5.60 5.36 -12.25
CA ILE A 179 -4.88 5.12 -11.00
C ILE A 179 -5.90 4.54 -10.02
N HIS A 180 -5.71 3.28 -9.69
CA HIS A 180 -6.67 2.52 -8.87
C HIS A 180 -6.62 2.97 -7.41
N CYS A 181 -5.45 3.13 -6.88
CA CYS A 181 -5.15 3.56 -5.51
C CYS A 181 -3.88 4.39 -5.48
N LEU A 182 -3.55 4.96 -4.34
CA LEU A 182 -2.39 5.84 -4.19
C LEU A 182 -1.93 5.84 -2.74
N VAL A 183 -0.63 5.78 -2.52
CA VAL A 183 -0.01 6.11 -1.23
C VAL A 183 1.01 7.23 -1.37
N VAL A 184 1.07 8.09 -0.37
CA VAL A 184 2.15 9.06 -0.22
C VAL A 184 2.70 8.95 1.20
N ALA A 185 4.00 8.68 1.31
CA ALA A 185 4.72 8.66 2.57
C ALA A 185 5.56 9.94 2.74
N PHE A 186 5.57 10.47 3.96
CA PHE A 186 6.17 11.75 4.29
C PHE A 186 7.30 11.56 5.29
N SER A 187 8.46 12.14 4.98
CA SER A 187 9.62 12.16 5.87
C SER A 187 9.51 13.28 6.91
N GLY A 188 10.24 13.15 8.02
CA GLY A 188 10.15 14.04 9.18
C GLY A 188 10.67 15.48 8.98
N GLY A 189 11.17 15.83 7.80
CA GLY A 189 11.64 17.17 7.46
C GLY A 189 12.55 17.18 6.25
N GLN A 190 13.01 18.37 5.87
CA GLN A 190 13.89 18.55 4.71
C GLN A 190 15.23 17.82 4.95
N GLY A 191 15.61 16.95 4.01
CA GLY A 191 16.82 16.13 4.11
C GLY A 191 16.67 14.87 4.98
N ALA A 192 15.50 14.62 5.57
CA ALA A 192 15.22 13.40 6.31
C ALA A 192 14.78 12.28 5.35
N TYR A 193 15.18 11.05 5.63
CA TYR A 193 14.85 9.86 4.84
C TYR A 193 13.97 8.87 5.62
N GLY A 194 13.79 9.09 6.93
CA GLY A 194 12.89 8.32 7.77
C GLY A 194 11.45 8.80 7.59
N TYR A 195 10.53 7.90 7.25
CA TYR A 195 9.10 8.21 7.20
C TYR A 195 8.53 8.41 8.60
N THR A 196 7.64 9.37 8.74
CA THR A 196 6.94 9.68 9.99
C THR A 196 5.44 9.61 9.84
N GLN A 197 4.94 9.74 8.61
CA GLN A 197 3.52 9.70 8.29
C GLN A 197 3.32 9.18 6.87
N ALA A 198 2.20 8.50 6.62
CA ALA A 198 1.76 8.13 5.29
C ALA A 198 0.23 8.20 5.18
N VAL A 199 -0.26 8.45 3.97
CA VAL A 199 -1.69 8.45 3.64
C VAL A 199 -1.88 7.63 2.38
N ALA A 200 -2.67 6.56 2.48
CA ALA A 200 -3.16 5.79 1.34
C ALA A 200 -4.62 6.16 1.06
N LEU A 201 -4.96 6.32 -0.21
CA LEU A 201 -6.33 6.52 -0.69
C LEU A 201 -6.73 5.32 -1.54
N ILE A 202 -7.76 4.61 -1.09
CA ILE A 202 -8.32 3.44 -1.77
C ILE A 202 -9.78 3.72 -2.10
N ARG A 203 -10.14 3.61 -3.38
CA ARG A 203 -11.49 3.92 -3.84
C ARG A 203 -12.50 2.88 -3.39
N THR A 204 -13.63 3.33 -2.87
CA THR A 204 -14.72 2.45 -2.43
C THR A 204 -15.49 1.81 -3.58
N GLU A 205 -15.30 2.28 -4.80
CA GLU A 205 -15.87 1.76 -6.04
C GLU A 205 -15.23 0.44 -6.53
N HIS A 206 -14.11 0.05 -5.94
CA HIS A 206 -13.44 -1.19 -6.31
C HIS A 206 -14.22 -2.44 -5.91
N PRO A 207 -14.29 -3.46 -6.77
CA PRO A 207 -14.73 -4.79 -6.38
C PRO A 207 -13.71 -5.42 -5.41
N ASP A 208 -14.14 -6.46 -4.69
CA ASP A 208 -13.43 -7.00 -3.53
C ASP A 208 -11.96 -7.40 -3.78
N LEU A 209 -11.64 -7.97 -4.94
CA LEU A 209 -10.27 -8.40 -5.21
C LEU A 209 -9.36 -7.20 -5.52
N MET A 210 -9.81 -6.24 -6.33
CA MET A 210 -9.07 -5.00 -6.57
C MET A 210 -8.91 -4.18 -5.27
N MET A 211 -9.94 -4.16 -4.40
CA MET A 211 -9.84 -3.54 -3.09
C MET A 211 -8.71 -4.17 -2.25
N ARG A 212 -8.61 -5.51 -2.27
CA ARG A 212 -7.54 -6.23 -1.55
C ARG A 212 -6.18 -6.01 -2.20
N SER A 213 -6.12 -5.94 -3.53
CA SER A 213 -4.92 -5.59 -4.28
C SER A 213 -4.38 -4.25 -3.81
N CYS A 214 -5.20 -3.20 -3.85
CA CYS A 214 -4.84 -1.88 -3.36
C CYS A 214 -4.37 -1.87 -1.89
N ILE A 215 -5.03 -2.64 -1.00
CA ILE A 215 -4.56 -2.75 0.39
C ILE A 215 -3.15 -3.34 0.45
N HIS A 216 -2.87 -4.40 -0.32
CA HIS A 216 -1.57 -5.06 -0.31
C HIS A 216 -0.47 -4.17 -0.89
N GLU A 217 -0.75 -3.56 -2.00
CA GLU A 217 0.16 -2.71 -2.75
C GLU A 217 0.50 -1.43 -1.96
N GLU A 218 -0.50 -0.60 -1.68
CA GLU A 218 -0.29 0.71 -1.08
C GLU A 218 0.32 0.65 0.33
N LEU A 219 -0.08 -0.36 1.13
CA LEU A 219 0.51 -0.49 2.45
C LEU A 219 1.95 -0.97 2.41
N ALA A 220 2.33 -1.77 1.42
CA ALA A 220 3.70 -2.21 1.25
C ALA A 220 4.59 -1.13 0.61
N GLN A 221 4.09 -0.42 -0.42
CA GLN A 221 4.78 0.74 -1.01
C GLN A 221 5.04 1.83 0.04
N GLY A 222 4.04 2.14 0.84
CA GLY A 222 4.15 3.13 1.91
C GLY A 222 5.13 2.75 3.04
N LEU A 223 5.64 1.51 3.07
CA LEU A 223 6.75 1.12 3.95
C LEU A 223 8.13 1.50 3.39
N GLY A 224 8.23 1.81 2.09
CA GLY A 224 9.47 2.26 1.43
C GLY A 224 9.85 1.52 0.14
N LEU A 225 8.96 0.68 -0.39
CA LEU A 225 9.08 0.09 -1.73
C LEU A 225 8.27 0.95 -2.72
N ALA A 226 8.79 2.16 -3.03
CA ALA A 226 8.02 3.27 -3.57
C ALA A 226 8.01 3.36 -5.11
N ASN A 227 8.50 2.33 -5.79
CA ASN A 227 8.52 2.29 -7.25
C ASN A 227 8.08 0.93 -7.78
N ASP A 228 7.63 0.90 -9.02
CA ASP A 228 7.33 -0.34 -9.72
C ASP A 228 8.46 -0.75 -10.66
N SER A 229 8.48 -2.02 -11.02
CA SER A 229 9.45 -2.57 -11.95
C SER A 229 8.83 -3.66 -12.82
N PRO A 230 8.80 -3.50 -14.14
CA PRO A 230 8.28 -4.54 -15.05
C PRO A 230 9.14 -5.81 -15.05
N ALA A 231 10.30 -5.80 -14.42
CA ALA A 231 11.17 -6.96 -14.27
C ALA A 231 10.91 -7.73 -12.95
N ALA A 232 10.14 -7.16 -12.03
CA ALA A 232 9.81 -7.81 -10.76
C ALA A 232 8.73 -8.87 -10.97
N ARG A 233 9.11 -10.15 -10.86
CA ARG A 233 8.17 -11.28 -10.96
C ARG A 233 8.68 -12.45 -10.09
N PRO A 234 7.80 -13.03 -9.25
CA PRO A 234 6.40 -12.63 -8.97
C PRO A 234 6.35 -11.39 -8.06
N SER A 235 5.56 -10.39 -8.37
CA SER A 235 5.50 -9.16 -7.56
C SER A 235 4.19 -8.40 -7.75
N ILE A 236 3.71 -7.75 -6.68
CA ILE A 236 2.65 -6.74 -6.75
C ILE A 236 3.20 -5.37 -7.19
N PHE A 237 4.52 -5.20 -7.24
CA PHE A 237 5.22 -4.01 -7.73
C PHE A 237 5.61 -4.15 -9.20
N ASN A 238 4.70 -4.71 -9.98
CA ASN A 238 4.79 -4.87 -11.42
C ASN A 238 3.47 -4.43 -12.05
N ASP A 239 3.50 -3.44 -12.92
CA ASP A 239 2.35 -2.83 -13.59
C ASP A 239 1.55 -3.79 -14.49
N ASP A 240 1.88 -5.09 -14.51
CA ASP A 240 1.21 -6.08 -15.35
C ASP A 240 -0.05 -6.71 -14.72
N ASP A 241 -0.41 -6.32 -13.50
CA ASP A 241 -1.54 -6.86 -12.73
C ASP A 241 -1.53 -8.40 -12.56
N GLU A 242 -0.39 -9.09 -12.77
CA GLU A 242 -0.34 -10.55 -12.64
C GLU A 242 -0.70 -11.02 -11.23
N PHE A 243 -0.25 -10.30 -10.20
CA PHE A 243 -0.51 -10.65 -8.80
C PHE A 243 -1.32 -9.57 -8.09
N ALA A 244 -2.45 -9.97 -7.50
CA ALA A 244 -3.27 -9.08 -6.68
C ALA A 244 -2.81 -9.00 -5.22
N LEU A 245 -2.10 -10.00 -4.72
CA LEU A 245 -1.73 -10.10 -3.30
C LEU A 245 -0.24 -10.34 -3.14
N LEU A 246 0.32 -9.75 -2.06
CA LEU A 246 1.74 -9.86 -1.70
C LEU A 246 2.30 -11.25 -1.96
N THR A 247 3.38 -11.32 -2.73
CA THR A 247 4.04 -12.57 -3.12
C THR A 247 5.13 -12.96 -2.11
N THR A 248 5.76 -14.11 -2.34
CA THR A 248 6.96 -14.52 -1.59
C THR A 248 8.16 -13.64 -1.91
N HIS A 249 8.30 -13.22 -3.18
CA HIS A 249 9.33 -12.29 -3.63
C HIS A 249 9.18 -10.92 -2.93
N ASP A 250 7.97 -10.38 -2.88
CA ASP A 250 7.69 -9.11 -2.20
C ASP A 250 7.97 -9.17 -0.69
N ALA A 251 7.65 -10.31 -0.07
CA ALA A 251 7.98 -10.53 1.33
C ALA A 251 9.50 -10.53 1.57
N HIS A 252 10.30 -11.03 0.61
CA HIS A 252 11.76 -10.93 0.65
C HIS A 252 12.22 -9.49 0.44
N LEU A 253 11.65 -8.73 -0.52
CA LEU A 253 11.96 -7.30 -0.71
C LEU A 253 11.70 -6.50 0.57
N LEU A 254 10.54 -6.69 1.20
CA LEU A 254 10.20 -6.06 2.47
C LEU A 254 11.19 -6.43 3.58
N GLY A 255 11.57 -7.70 3.66
CA GLY A 255 12.56 -8.13 4.63
C GLY A 255 13.96 -7.58 4.36
N MET A 256 14.35 -7.37 3.08
CA MET A 256 15.57 -6.66 2.71
C MET A 256 15.51 -5.19 3.13
N LEU A 257 14.39 -4.51 2.85
CA LEU A 257 14.19 -3.11 3.20
C LEU A 257 14.44 -2.83 4.68
N TYR A 258 14.02 -3.75 5.56
CA TYR A 258 14.16 -3.62 7.02
C TYR A 258 15.37 -4.37 7.60
N ASP A 259 16.29 -4.86 6.75
CA ASP A 259 17.55 -5.44 7.23
C ASP A 259 18.38 -4.39 7.98
N LYS A 260 18.97 -4.77 9.09
CA LYS A 260 19.71 -3.87 10.00
C LYS A 260 20.99 -3.29 9.38
N ARG A 261 21.52 -3.93 8.34
CA ARG A 261 22.71 -3.47 7.60
C ARG A 261 22.39 -2.27 6.70
N LEU A 262 21.12 -2.12 6.26
CA LEU A 262 20.67 -0.98 5.49
C LEU A 262 20.23 0.15 6.44
N GLN A 263 20.57 1.39 6.09
CA GLN A 263 20.23 2.56 6.87
C GLN A 263 19.47 3.58 6.01
N THR A 264 18.53 4.29 6.62
CA THR A 264 17.85 5.42 5.96
C THR A 264 18.89 6.45 5.49
N GLY A 265 18.69 6.98 4.27
CA GLY A 265 19.64 7.90 3.65
C GLY A 265 20.83 7.24 2.97
N MET A 266 21.00 5.91 3.04
CA MET A 266 22.05 5.18 2.33
C MET A 266 21.89 5.36 0.81
N SER A 267 23.00 5.61 0.11
CA SER A 267 23.00 5.66 -1.37
C SER A 267 22.95 4.25 -1.96
N LEU A 268 22.48 4.15 -3.20
CA LEU A 268 22.43 2.87 -3.92
C LEU A 268 23.81 2.21 -4.01
N ASP A 269 24.86 3.00 -4.32
CA ASP A 269 26.22 2.46 -4.45
C ASP A 269 26.75 1.88 -3.14
N ALA A 270 26.44 2.52 -2.01
CA ALA A 270 26.80 1.97 -0.69
C ALA A 270 25.96 0.73 -0.33
N ALA A 271 24.72 0.64 -0.79
CA ALA A 271 23.83 -0.47 -0.51
C ALA A 271 24.13 -1.72 -1.35
N ARG A 272 24.54 -1.58 -2.62
CA ARG A 272 24.70 -2.70 -3.57
C ARG A 272 25.45 -3.93 -3.04
N PRO A 273 26.62 -3.81 -2.40
CA PRO A 273 27.30 -5.00 -1.87
C PRO A 273 26.49 -5.70 -0.80
N LEU A 274 25.79 -4.94 0.06
CA LEU A 274 24.92 -5.48 1.10
C LEU A 274 23.68 -6.15 0.50
N LEU A 275 23.07 -5.55 -0.55
CA LEU A 275 21.89 -6.09 -1.21
C LEU A 275 22.14 -7.49 -1.77
N ARG A 276 23.30 -7.71 -2.41
CA ARG A 276 23.66 -9.02 -2.94
C ARG A 276 23.80 -10.06 -1.83
N GLN A 277 24.47 -9.71 -0.75
CA GLN A 277 24.62 -10.60 0.39
C GLN A 277 23.25 -10.92 1.04
N ILE A 278 22.43 -9.91 1.28
CA ILE A 278 21.10 -10.09 1.90
C ILE A 278 20.20 -10.94 1.01
N ALA A 279 20.21 -10.71 -0.31
CA ALA A 279 19.41 -11.48 -1.26
C ALA A 279 19.83 -12.96 -1.27
N ALA A 280 21.14 -13.25 -1.31
CA ALA A 280 21.64 -14.62 -1.25
C ALA A 280 21.24 -15.36 0.04
N GLU A 281 21.33 -14.68 1.19
CA GLU A 281 20.89 -15.23 2.49
C GLU A 281 19.38 -15.54 2.51
N ARG A 282 18.55 -14.68 1.87
CA ARG A 282 17.09 -14.85 1.84
C ARG A 282 16.60 -15.93 0.88
N THR A 283 17.33 -16.18 -0.20
CA THR A 283 16.98 -17.22 -1.18
C THR A 283 17.61 -18.57 -0.85
N GLY A 284 18.47 -18.65 0.18
CA GLY A 284 19.21 -19.86 0.53
C GLY A 284 20.38 -20.16 -0.41
N ALA A 285 20.75 -19.25 -1.31
CA ALA A 285 21.87 -19.41 -2.24
C ALA A 285 23.24 -19.18 -1.59
N GLY A 286 23.28 -18.79 -0.34
CA GLY A 286 24.52 -18.47 0.41
C GLY A 286 25.08 -19.60 1.28
N LEU A 287 24.66 -20.85 1.08
CA LEU A 287 25.16 -22.04 1.80
C LEU A 287 26.09 -22.88 0.93
#